data_363cd5b43e04da8de0c549fcf504565c
#
_entry.id   363cd5b43e04da8de0c549fcf504565c
#
_cell.length_a   1.000
_cell.length_b   1.000
_cell.length_c   1.000
_cell.angle_alpha   90.00
_cell.angle_beta   90.00
_cell.angle_gamma   90.00
#
_symmetry.space_group_name_H-M   'P 1'
#
loop_
_entity.id
_entity.type
_entity.pdbx_description
1 polymer ?
#
loop_
_entity_poly.entity_id
_entity_poly.type
_entity_poly.pdbx_seq_one_letter_code
_entity_poly.pdbx_strand_id
1 'polypeptide(L)' 'MRLHHVQVACPPGGEPDARRFYADGLGLTEVSKPEELAGRGGAWFRAYDATGAVTAEIHVGI' A
#
# COMPACT_ATOMS: atom_id res chain seq x y z
N MET A 1 -20.94 -5.75 -2.36
CA MET A 1 -19.95 -4.75 -2.83
C MET A 1 -18.56 -5.27 -2.53
N ARG A 2 -17.65 -5.11 -3.47
CA ARG A 2 -16.25 -5.50 -3.29
C ARG A 2 -15.38 -4.27 -3.38
N LEU A 3 -14.54 -4.04 -2.37
CA LEU A 3 -13.54 -3.00 -2.41
C LEU A 3 -12.31 -3.51 -3.13
N HIS A 4 -11.92 -2.85 -4.21
CA HIS A 4 -10.71 -3.17 -4.94
C HIS A 4 -9.48 -2.62 -4.22
N HIS A 5 -9.54 -1.37 -3.80
CA HIS A 5 -8.47 -0.72 -3.06
C HIS A 5 -9.01 0.45 -2.25
N VAL A 6 -8.21 0.91 -1.31
CA VAL A 6 -8.47 2.10 -0.51
C VAL A 6 -7.31 3.06 -0.67
N GLN A 7 -7.58 4.34 -0.74
CA GLN A 7 -6.55 5.34 -0.75
C GLN A 7 -6.51 6.07 0.58
N VAL A 8 -5.32 6.20 1.15
CA VAL A 8 -5.10 6.85 2.44
C VAL A 8 -4.03 7.93 2.25
N ALA A 9 -4.23 9.09 2.86
CA ALA A 9 -3.25 10.17 2.79
C ALA A 9 -2.23 10.06 3.92
N CYS A 10 -0.97 10.45 3.65
CA CYS A 10 0.04 10.61 4.69
C CYS A 10 0.79 11.92 4.46
N PRO A 11 1.43 12.48 5.52
CA PRO A 11 2.25 13.68 5.34
C PRO A 11 3.48 13.39 4.47
N PRO A 12 4.04 14.40 3.81
CA PRO A 12 5.31 14.22 3.11
C PRO A 12 6.37 13.65 4.04
N GLY A 13 7.10 12.63 3.58
CA GLY A 13 8.09 11.94 4.39
C GLY A 13 7.51 10.91 5.35
N GLY A 14 6.19 10.63 5.30
CA GLY A 14 5.54 9.67 6.17
C GLY A 14 5.63 8.22 5.70
N GLU A 15 6.28 7.94 4.57
CA GLU A 15 6.38 6.59 4.03
C GLU A 15 7.03 5.58 4.99
N PRO A 16 8.10 5.90 5.72
CA PRO A 16 8.66 4.95 6.68
C PRO A 16 7.68 4.52 7.76
N ASP A 17 6.85 5.45 8.24
CA ASP A 17 5.82 5.13 9.23
C ASP A 17 4.71 4.28 8.61
N ALA A 18 4.32 4.56 7.37
CA ALA A 18 3.34 3.77 6.65
C ALA A 18 3.84 2.33 6.46
N ARG A 19 5.10 2.14 6.10
CA ARG A 19 5.70 0.81 5.96
C ARG A 19 5.67 0.07 7.29
N ARG A 20 6.01 0.74 8.38
CA ARG A 20 6.01 0.13 9.70
C ARG A 20 4.61 -0.32 10.09
N PHE A 21 3.60 0.48 9.80
CA PHE A 21 2.23 0.15 10.15
C PHE A 21 1.67 -0.95 9.24
N TYR A 22 1.75 -0.77 7.93
CA TYR A 22 1.08 -1.66 6.97
C TYR A 22 1.85 -2.94 6.72
N ALA A 23 3.17 -2.87 6.55
CA ALA A 23 3.96 -4.06 6.28
C ALA A 23 4.30 -4.81 7.57
N ASP A 24 4.88 -4.13 8.55
CA ASP A 24 5.32 -4.80 9.77
C ASP A 24 4.16 -5.08 10.72
N GLY A 25 3.26 -4.12 10.92
CA GLY A 25 2.14 -4.26 11.85
C GLY A 25 1.02 -5.13 11.32
N LEU A 26 0.58 -4.92 10.08
CA LEU A 26 -0.55 -5.65 9.49
C LEU A 26 -0.12 -6.81 8.61
N GLY A 27 1.16 -6.96 8.33
CA GLY A 27 1.64 -8.07 7.51
C GLY A 27 1.36 -7.93 6.02
N LEU A 28 1.07 -6.72 5.54
CA LEU A 28 0.85 -6.48 4.12
C LEU A 28 2.18 -6.44 3.38
N THR A 29 2.13 -6.67 2.07
CA THR A 29 3.32 -6.64 1.22
C THR A 29 3.38 -5.33 0.47
N GLU A 30 4.49 -4.61 0.61
CA GLU A 30 4.71 -3.41 -0.19
C GLU A 30 5.00 -3.81 -1.63
N VAL A 31 4.36 -3.13 -2.59
CA VAL A 31 4.54 -3.41 -4.01
C VAL A 31 4.93 -2.14 -4.74
N SER A 32 5.53 -2.29 -5.93
CA SER A 32 5.93 -1.15 -6.74
C SER A 32 4.71 -0.44 -7.32
N LYS A 33 4.74 0.90 -7.27
CA LYS A 33 3.73 1.71 -7.96
C LYS A 33 3.98 1.68 -9.46
N PRO A 34 2.94 1.93 -10.29
CA PRO A 34 3.15 2.14 -11.72
C PRO A 34 4.22 3.21 -11.96
N GLU A 35 4.99 3.06 -13.03
CA GLU A 35 6.15 3.89 -13.31
C GLU A 35 5.80 5.38 -13.33
N GLU A 36 4.66 5.73 -13.94
CA GLU A 36 4.23 7.12 -14.03
C GLU A 36 3.87 7.74 -12.69
N LEU A 37 3.67 6.94 -11.65
CA LEU A 37 3.36 7.41 -10.31
C LEU A 37 4.53 7.29 -9.33
N ALA A 38 5.62 6.66 -9.74
CA ALA A 38 6.72 6.32 -8.84
C ALA A 38 7.37 7.55 -8.20
N GLY A 39 7.39 8.69 -8.92
CA GLY A 39 8.00 9.91 -8.43
C GLY A 39 7.15 10.75 -7.50
N ARG A 40 5.90 10.34 -7.23
CA ARG A 40 4.97 11.13 -6.43
C ARG A 40 5.07 10.91 -4.92
N GLY A 41 5.91 9.98 -4.50
CA GLY A 41 5.98 9.60 -3.09
C GLY A 41 4.83 8.67 -2.70
N GLY A 42 4.77 8.31 -1.41
CA GLY A 42 3.81 7.35 -0.92
C GLY A 42 4.26 5.91 -1.13
N ALA A 43 3.36 4.96 -0.86
CA ALA A 43 3.67 3.53 -1.00
C ALA A 43 2.36 2.75 -1.18
N TRP A 44 2.44 1.63 -1.88
CA TRP A 44 1.31 0.75 -2.12
C TRP A 44 1.55 -0.59 -1.43
N PHE A 45 0.51 -1.14 -0.83
CA PHE A 45 0.57 -2.38 -0.07
C PHE A 45 -0.55 -3.32 -0.51
N ARG A 46 -0.28 -4.63 -0.50
CA ARG A 46 -1.26 -5.65 -0.86
C ARG A 46 -1.36 -6.72 0.20
N ALA A 47 -2.59 -7.25 0.36
CA ALA A 47 -2.83 -8.48 1.09
C ALA A 47 -3.09 -9.59 0.07
N TYR A 48 -2.63 -10.79 0.39
CA TYR A 48 -2.80 -11.97 -0.46
C TYR A 48 -3.46 -13.09 0.35
N ASP A 49 -4.28 -13.91 -0.31
CA ASP A 49 -4.82 -15.10 0.33
C ASP A 49 -3.85 -16.28 0.18
N ALA A 50 -4.27 -17.46 0.66
CA ALA A 50 -3.42 -18.65 0.63
C ALA A 50 -3.09 -19.13 -0.79
N THR A 51 -3.86 -18.71 -1.80
CA THR A 51 -3.62 -19.05 -3.19
C THR A 51 -2.71 -18.06 -3.90
N GLY A 52 -2.33 -16.96 -3.23
CA GLY A 52 -1.55 -15.89 -3.83
C GLY A 52 -2.39 -14.84 -4.55
N ALA A 53 -3.71 -14.91 -4.47
CA ALA A 53 -4.57 -13.90 -5.07
C ALA A 53 -4.63 -12.65 -4.19
N VAL A 54 -4.68 -11.48 -4.83
CA VAL A 54 -4.79 -10.21 -4.11
C VAL A 54 -6.20 -10.08 -3.52
N THR A 55 -6.27 -9.89 -2.21
CA THR A 55 -7.56 -9.73 -1.51
C THR A 55 -7.84 -8.29 -1.16
N ALA A 56 -6.81 -7.45 -1.03
CA ALA A 56 -6.97 -6.03 -0.74
C ALA A 56 -5.75 -5.27 -1.19
N GLU A 57 -5.91 -3.98 -1.45
CA GLU A 57 -4.81 -3.10 -1.84
C GLU A 57 -5.01 -1.76 -1.17
N ILE A 58 -3.94 -1.21 -0.60
CA ILE A 58 -3.95 0.09 0.06
C ILE A 58 -2.92 0.97 -0.63
N HIS A 59 -3.39 2.12 -1.12
CA HIS A 59 -2.54 3.14 -1.72
C HIS A 59 -2.37 4.27 -0.71
N VAL A 60 -1.16 4.43 -0.19
CA VAL A 60 -0.82 5.54 0.70
C VAL A 60 -0.25 6.65 -0.18
N GLY A 61 -0.95 7.78 -0.23
CA GLY A 61 -0.55 8.93 -1.03
C GLY A 61 -0.10 10.09 -0.14
N ILE A 62 0.68 10.98 -0.71
CA ILE A 62 1.15 12.19 -0.01
C ILE A 62 0.20 13.35 -0.28
#